data_9fd205152720831190ec548953d66e6b
#
_entry.id   9fd205152720831190ec548953d66e6b
#
_cell.length_a   1.000
_cell.length_b   1.000
_cell.length_c   1.000
_cell.angle_alpha   90.00
_cell.angle_beta   90.00
_cell.angle_gamma   90.00
#
_symmetry.space_group_name_H-M   'P 1'
#
loop_
_entity.id
_entity.type
_entity.pdbx_description
1 polymer ?
#
loop_
_entity_poly.entity_id
_entity_poly.type
_entity_poly.pdbx_seq_one_letter_code
_entity_poly.pdbx_strand_id
1 'polypeptide(L)'
;MMNKLEPGLSDADSPVGLSPDRVGIEWLERVEASRAEERAALESILVEHLKEQKRLRRGKNGFRLFIALYLLALFWAGTAEQWRHLELQAIPHKKHTAVVDIRGPILAATNNSAEMIVKGLTKAFEDPNTAGVVLRINSPGGSPVQSGQVYDEITRLRQRFPGMPFFAALEDLCASGGYYIAAAAPFIYADKATLVGSIGVVLQGFGFQETLNKLGMESRLMTAGKNKAFLSPFAPLDESEKSHAQTLLSTIHKQFVEAVRKGRGERLRTWKAELFEGLIWTGEEAVELGLVDGLGSVAWLARERIKEERVVDFTQKSDWLSRISKEMGIH
;
A
#
# COMPACT_ATOMS: atom_id res chain seq x y z
N MET A 1 -59.00 42.16 32.64
CA MET A 1 -60.36 41.78 32.98
C MET A 1 -60.27 41.05 34.31
N MET A 2 -60.43 41.69 35.44
CA MET A 2 -61.68 41.91 36.18
C MET A 2 -62.49 40.62 36.31
N ASN A 3 -62.73 40.03 37.46
CA ASN A 3 -63.55 40.54 38.58
C ASN A 3 -63.45 39.53 39.75
N LYS A 4 -63.16 39.90 40.97
CA LYS A 4 -64.11 40.13 42.07
C LYS A 4 -65.06 38.97 42.42
N LEU A 5 -64.98 38.43 43.67
CA LEU A 5 -65.84 38.82 44.79
C LEU A 5 -65.54 37.95 46.03
N GLU A 6 -65.26 38.62 47.14
CA GLU A 6 -65.65 38.17 48.48
C GLU A 6 -67.16 38.36 48.65
N PRO A 7 -67.85 37.95 49.74
CA PRO A 7 -67.41 37.82 51.14
C PRO A 7 -68.15 36.71 51.92
N GLY A 8 -67.87 36.59 53.24
CA GLY A 8 -68.74 35.90 54.19
C GLY A 8 -68.08 35.64 55.57
N LEU A 9 -68.10 36.63 56.39
CA LEU A 9 -67.98 36.45 57.87
C LEU A 9 -69.16 35.70 58.43
N SER A 10 -68.90 34.71 59.28
CA SER A 10 -69.78 34.39 60.38
C SER A 10 -68.99 33.95 61.59
N ASP A 11 -69.24 34.71 62.68
CA ASP A 11 -68.76 34.48 64.02
C ASP A 11 -69.20 33.12 64.60
N ALA A 12 -68.38 32.61 65.45
CA ALA A 12 -68.62 31.90 66.70
C ALA A 12 -67.76 30.66 66.79
N ASP A 13 -66.76 30.70 67.60
CA ASP A 13 -66.60 29.90 68.82
C ASP A 13 -65.21 30.12 69.40
N SER A 14 -65.17 30.72 70.57
CA SER A 14 -63.95 30.75 71.43
C SER A 14 -63.81 29.38 72.14
N PRO A 15 -62.67 28.73 72.07
CA PRO A 15 -62.34 27.75 73.06
C PRO A 15 -61.39 28.33 74.13
N VAL A 16 -61.87 28.32 75.29
CA VAL A 16 -61.28 28.11 76.60
C VAL A 16 -59.78 27.95 76.69
N GLY A 17 -59.12 28.91 77.36
CA GLY A 17 -58.09 28.70 78.36
C GLY A 17 -56.87 27.82 77.98
N LEU A 18 -55.90 28.37 77.30
CA LEU A 18 -54.50 27.88 77.36
C LEU A 18 -53.64 29.02 77.99
N SER A 19 -52.87 28.67 79.02
CA SER A 19 -51.91 29.55 79.66
C SER A 19 -50.86 30.05 78.64
N PRO A 20 -50.45 31.34 78.72
CA PRO A 20 -49.51 31.98 77.80
C PRO A 20 -48.18 31.23 77.59
N ASP A 21 -47.78 30.47 78.59
CA ASP A 21 -46.52 29.73 78.53
C ASP A 21 -46.55 28.47 77.63
N ARG A 22 -47.69 27.84 77.43
CA ARG A 22 -47.81 26.67 76.54
C ARG A 22 -47.82 27.04 75.04
N VAL A 23 -48.40 28.20 74.72
CA VAL A 23 -48.41 28.68 73.31
C VAL A 23 -47.00 29.08 72.83
N GLY A 24 -46.19 29.61 73.75
CA GLY A 24 -44.82 29.97 73.44
C GLY A 24 -43.93 28.74 73.19
N ILE A 25 -44.15 27.65 73.98
CA ILE A 25 -43.35 26.41 73.78
C ILE A 25 -43.71 25.67 72.50
N GLU A 26 -44.99 25.52 72.16
CA GLU A 26 -45.45 24.93 70.91
C GLU A 26 -44.95 25.69 69.67
N TRP A 27 -44.90 27.02 69.76
CA TRP A 27 -44.37 27.83 68.66
C TRP A 27 -42.90 27.68 68.50
N LEU A 28 -42.09 27.59 69.59
CA LEU A 28 -40.67 27.34 69.54
C LEU A 28 -40.38 25.94 68.98
N GLU A 29 -41.12 24.92 69.38
CA GLU A 29 -40.96 23.57 68.84
C GLU A 29 -41.27 23.49 67.34
N ARG A 30 -42.32 24.21 66.86
CA ARG A 30 -42.63 24.29 65.44
C ARG A 30 -41.52 25.03 64.63
N VAL A 31 -40.96 26.10 65.22
CA VAL A 31 -39.87 26.83 64.58
C VAL A 31 -38.61 26.00 64.53
N GLU A 32 -38.31 25.23 65.59
CA GLU A 32 -37.12 24.31 65.60
C GLU A 32 -37.34 23.14 64.63
N ALA A 33 -38.53 22.57 64.57
CA ALA A 33 -38.86 21.53 63.60
C ALA A 33 -38.76 22.04 62.17
N SER A 34 -39.30 23.23 61.84
CA SER A 34 -39.17 23.84 60.54
C SER A 34 -37.70 24.12 60.15
N ARG A 35 -36.89 24.60 61.12
CA ARG A 35 -35.46 24.81 60.89
C ARG A 35 -34.68 23.50 60.72
N ALA A 36 -35.09 22.42 61.39
CA ALA A 36 -34.52 21.12 61.21
C ALA A 36 -34.84 20.53 59.85
N GLU A 37 -36.07 20.71 59.36
CA GLU A 37 -36.47 20.32 58.00
C GLU A 37 -35.72 21.11 56.90
N GLU A 38 -35.59 22.44 57.10
CA GLU A 38 -34.80 23.27 56.17
C GLU A 38 -33.32 22.85 56.13
N ARG A 39 -32.72 22.54 57.30
CA ARG A 39 -31.33 22.05 57.33
C ARG A 39 -31.20 20.69 56.66
N ALA A 40 -32.11 19.74 56.89
CA ALA A 40 -32.12 18.46 56.23
C ALA A 40 -32.29 18.57 54.71
N ALA A 41 -33.16 19.50 54.25
CA ALA A 41 -33.33 19.77 52.83
C ALA A 41 -32.05 20.35 52.20
N LEU A 42 -31.41 21.32 52.87
CA LEU A 42 -30.14 21.89 52.42
C LEU A 42 -29.01 20.86 52.39
N GLU A 43 -28.91 20.02 53.41
CA GLU A 43 -27.92 18.93 53.43
C GLU A 43 -28.13 17.93 52.31
N SER A 44 -29.37 17.56 52.01
CA SER A 44 -29.68 16.63 50.93
C SER A 44 -29.27 17.21 49.57
N ILE A 45 -29.58 18.47 49.31
CA ILE A 45 -29.20 19.19 48.05
C ILE A 45 -27.68 19.28 47.94
N LEU A 46 -26.99 19.56 49.05
CA LEU A 46 -25.52 19.68 49.06
C LEU A 46 -24.84 18.33 48.80
N VAL A 47 -25.35 17.25 49.39
CA VAL A 47 -24.85 15.91 49.16
C VAL A 47 -25.08 15.43 47.73
N GLU A 48 -26.24 15.76 47.17
CA GLU A 48 -26.58 15.43 45.77
C GLU A 48 -25.68 16.19 44.79
N HIS A 49 -25.46 17.46 45.02
CA HIS A 49 -24.56 18.28 44.20
C HIS A 49 -23.09 17.81 44.27
N LEU A 50 -22.64 17.40 45.45
CA LEU A 50 -21.30 16.82 45.62
C LEU A 50 -21.17 15.46 44.93
N LYS A 51 -22.19 14.62 44.93
CA LYS A 51 -22.23 13.35 44.19
C LYS A 51 -22.19 13.60 42.68
N GLU A 52 -22.93 14.57 42.18
CA GLU A 52 -22.95 14.95 40.77
C GLU A 52 -21.59 15.47 40.29
N GLN A 53 -20.96 16.35 41.07
CA GLN A 53 -19.61 16.83 40.77
C GLN A 53 -18.56 15.71 40.77
N LYS A 54 -18.64 14.76 41.70
CA LYS A 54 -17.74 13.58 41.72
C LYS A 54 -17.98 12.69 40.51
N ARG A 55 -19.23 12.54 40.05
CA ARG A 55 -19.59 11.75 38.85
C ARG A 55 -19.05 12.40 37.57
N LEU A 56 -19.21 13.73 37.45
CA LEU A 56 -18.69 14.50 36.32
C LEU A 56 -17.13 14.51 36.26
N ARG A 57 -16.47 14.64 37.43
CA ARG A 57 -15.00 14.57 37.52
C ARG A 57 -14.47 13.18 37.14
N ARG A 58 -15.15 12.10 37.59
CA ARG A 58 -14.78 10.73 37.21
C ARG A 58 -14.95 10.48 35.71
N GLY A 59 -16.03 10.99 35.09
CA GLY A 59 -16.23 10.92 33.65
C GLY A 59 -15.15 11.67 32.85
N LYS A 60 -14.82 12.90 33.26
CA LYS A 60 -13.75 13.69 32.62
C LYS A 60 -12.37 13.05 32.76
N ASN A 61 -12.05 12.48 33.93
CA ASN A 61 -10.78 11.80 34.13
C ASN A 61 -10.72 10.47 33.38
N GLY A 62 -11.82 9.70 33.33
CA GLY A 62 -11.92 8.49 32.50
C GLY A 62 -11.72 8.77 31.03
N PHE A 63 -12.35 9.85 30.51
CA PHE A 63 -12.17 10.29 29.11
C PHE A 63 -10.74 10.74 28.81
N ARG A 64 -10.12 11.50 29.73
CA ARG A 64 -8.70 11.89 29.59
C ARG A 64 -7.76 10.69 29.57
N LEU A 65 -8.00 9.71 30.45
CA LEU A 65 -7.23 8.47 30.48
C LEU A 65 -7.41 7.67 29.17
N PHE A 66 -8.65 7.59 28.68
CA PHE A 66 -8.93 6.93 27.40
C PHE A 66 -8.20 7.60 26.23
N ILE A 67 -8.24 8.94 26.15
CA ILE A 67 -7.48 9.68 25.11
C ILE A 67 -5.98 9.45 25.26
N ALA A 68 -5.44 9.48 26.49
CA ALA A 68 -4.02 9.24 26.71
C ALA A 68 -3.60 7.84 26.27
N LEU A 69 -4.39 6.82 26.61
CA LEU A 69 -4.14 5.43 26.18
C LEU A 69 -4.29 5.26 24.66
N TYR A 70 -5.25 5.93 24.06
CA TYR A 70 -5.44 5.92 22.61
C TYR A 70 -4.26 6.58 21.87
N LEU A 71 -3.81 7.73 22.34
CA LEU A 71 -2.62 8.40 21.80
C LEU A 71 -1.33 7.58 22.02
N LEU A 72 -1.22 6.92 23.18
CA LEU A 72 -0.10 6.01 23.45
C LEU A 72 -0.13 4.79 22.50
N ALA A 73 -1.31 4.24 22.23
CA ALA A 73 -1.48 3.13 21.28
C ALA A 73 -1.15 3.56 19.85
N LEU A 74 -1.57 4.77 19.42
CA LEU A 74 -1.19 5.34 18.13
C LEU A 74 0.31 5.60 18.04
N PHE A 75 0.92 6.11 19.09
CA PHE A 75 2.38 6.30 19.16
C PHE A 75 3.12 4.96 19.05
N TRP A 76 2.68 3.94 19.79
CA TRP A 76 3.23 2.58 19.72
C TRP A 76 3.01 1.95 18.34
N ALA A 77 1.84 2.10 17.74
CA ALA A 77 1.57 1.62 16.39
C ALA A 77 2.45 2.32 15.33
N GLY A 78 2.65 3.64 15.47
CA GLY A 78 3.52 4.41 14.58
C GLY A 78 5.02 4.13 14.75
N THR A 79 5.45 3.77 15.96
CA THR A 79 6.86 3.47 16.25
C THR A 79 7.20 1.99 16.09
N ALA A 80 6.22 1.09 16.09
CA ALA A 80 6.46 -0.36 16.02
C ALA A 80 7.25 -0.76 14.75
N GLU A 81 7.05 -0.07 13.65
CA GLU A 81 7.81 -0.31 12.42
C GLU A 81 9.25 0.21 12.52
N GLN A 82 9.46 1.30 13.22
CA GLN A 82 10.80 1.85 13.53
C GLN A 82 11.59 0.95 14.50
N TRP A 83 10.92 0.38 15.49
CA TRP A 83 11.53 -0.58 16.42
C TRP A 83 11.90 -1.90 15.74
N ARG A 84 11.08 -2.39 14.80
CA ARG A 84 11.42 -3.55 13.97
C ARG A 84 12.66 -3.31 13.12
N HIS A 85 12.85 -2.09 12.61
CA HIS A 85 14.07 -1.71 11.89
C HIS A 85 15.30 -1.60 12.81
N LEU A 86 15.13 -1.15 14.06
CA LEU A 86 16.21 -1.09 15.06
C LEU A 86 16.60 -2.47 15.58
N GLU A 87 15.64 -3.39 15.78
CA GLU A 87 15.94 -4.78 16.15
C GLU A 87 16.69 -5.51 15.03
N LEU A 88 16.35 -5.24 13.77
CA LEU A 88 17.08 -5.79 12.61
C LEU A 88 18.51 -5.25 12.51
N GLN A 89 18.80 -4.04 13.01
CA GLN A 89 20.14 -3.46 13.09
C GLN A 89 20.94 -3.92 14.32
N ALA A 90 20.27 -4.35 15.38
CA ALA A 90 20.91 -4.80 16.63
C ALA A 90 21.34 -6.28 16.62
N ILE A 91 21.01 -7.06 15.59
CA ILE A 91 21.48 -8.45 15.44
C ILE A 91 22.90 -8.41 14.87
N PRO A 92 23.93 -8.92 15.61
CA PRO A 92 25.31 -8.84 15.12
C PRO A 92 25.46 -9.55 13.77
N HIS A 93 25.80 -8.77 12.76
CA HIS A 93 26.47 -9.07 11.47
C HIS A 93 26.35 -10.51 10.91
N LYS A 94 25.17 -11.15 10.99
CA LYS A 94 24.98 -12.42 10.28
C LYS A 94 24.74 -12.14 8.79
N LYS A 95 25.57 -12.75 7.97
CA LYS A 95 25.37 -12.76 6.53
C LYS A 95 23.98 -13.25 6.17
N HIS A 96 23.48 -12.79 5.05
CA HIS A 96 22.16 -13.16 4.57
C HIS A 96 22.07 -13.14 3.05
N THR A 97 21.09 -13.84 2.52
CA THR A 97 20.65 -13.74 1.14
C THR A 97 19.68 -12.56 1.04
N ALA A 98 20.04 -11.54 0.28
CA ALA A 98 19.15 -10.42 0.01
C ALA A 98 18.15 -10.79 -1.10
N VAL A 99 16.86 -10.45 -0.90
CA VAL A 99 15.82 -10.66 -1.92
C VAL A 99 15.20 -9.33 -2.29
N VAL A 100 14.97 -9.14 -3.60
CA VAL A 100 14.17 -8.03 -4.14
C VAL A 100 13.05 -8.62 -4.98
N ASP A 101 11.81 -8.26 -4.68
CA ASP A 101 10.62 -8.79 -5.34
C ASP A 101 10.15 -7.89 -6.48
N ILE A 102 9.73 -8.53 -7.57
CA ILE A 102 8.92 -7.93 -8.63
C ILE A 102 7.64 -8.76 -8.73
N ARG A 103 6.51 -8.24 -8.19
CA ARG A 103 5.21 -8.94 -8.17
C ARG A 103 4.15 -8.15 -8.89
N GLY A 104 3.59 -8.72 -9.98
CA GLY A 104 2.58 -8.08 -10.81
C GLY A 104 3.15 -7.20 -11.92
N PRO A 105 2.32 -6.33 -12.55
CA PRO A 105 2.72 -5.50 -13.68
C PRO A 105 3.83 -4.50 -13.37
N ILE A 106 4.78 -4.34 -14.30
CA ILE A 106 5.88 -3.37 -14.21
C ILE A 106 5.44 -2.07 -14.87
N LEU A 107 5.05 -1.09 -14.04
CA LEU A 107 4.48 0.18 -14.47
C LEU A 107 5.08 1.34 -13.67
N ALA A 108 5.15 2.53 -14.30
CA ALA A 108 5.49 3.76 -13.60
C ALA A 108 4.51 4.04 -12.46
N ALA A 109 4.98 4.68 -11.39
CA ALA A 109 4.20 5.06 -10.20
C ALA A 109 3.55 3.88 -9.43
N THR A 110 4.06 2.66 -9.59
CA THR A 110 3.70 1.47 -8.80
C THR A 110 4.87 1.02 -7.92
N ASN A 111 4.63 0.03 -7.04
CA ASN A 111 5.71 -0.61 -6.29
C ASN A 111 6.68 -1.37 -7.18
N ASN A 112 6.28 -1.70 -8.41
CA ASN A 112 7.11 -2.33 -9.44
C ASN A 112 7.61 -1.33 -10.49
N SER A 113 7.71 -0.04 -10.15
CA SER A 113 8.39 0.92 -11.01
C SER A 113 9.90 0.68 -11.01
N ALA A 114 10.58 1.09 -12.07
CA ALA A 114 12.03 0.99 -12.15
C ALA A 114 12.71 1.65 -10.95
N GLU A 115 12.25 2.83 -10.53
CA GLU A 115 12.77 3.55 -9.35
C GLU A 115 12.75 2.68 -8.09
N MET A 116 11.62 2.02 -7.80
CA MET A 116 11.46 1.22 -6.59
C MET A 116 12.31 -0.06 -6.64
N ILE A 117 12.31 -0.74 -7.78
CA ILE A 117 13.12 -1.95 -7.99
C ILE A 117 14.61 -1.63 -7.88
N VAL A 118 15.06 -0.59 -8.58
CA VAL A 118 16.45 -0.12 -8.57
C VAL A 118 16.89 0.26 -7.16
N LYS A 119 16.07 1.00 -6.41
CA LYS A 119 16.36 1.36 -5.02
C LYS A 119 16.50 0.14 -4.12
N GLY A 120 15.67 -0.88 -4.31
CA GLY A 120 15.78 -2.15 -3.58
C GLY A 120 17.07 -2.90 -3.92
N LEU A 121 17.36 -3.04 -5.22
CA LEU A 121 18.59 -3.68 -5.70
C LEU A 121 19.84 -2.95 -5.21
N THR A 122 19.89 -1.63 -5.32
CA THR A 122 21.06 -0.84 -4.86
C THR A 122 21.31 -1.09 -3.37
N LYS A 123 20.29 -1.03 -2.52
CA LYS A 123 20.43 -1.33 -1.09
C LYS A 123 20.89 -2.77 -0.84
N ALA A 124 20.38 -3.75 -1.58
CA ALA A 124 20.77 -5.15 -1.45
C ALA A 124 22.24 -5.39 -1.82
N PHE A 125 22.72 -4.74 -2.88
CA PHE A 125 24.11 -4.85 -3.31
C PHE A 125 25.09 -4.08 -2.42
N GLU A 126 24.66 -2.98 -1.81
CA GLU A 126 25.49 -2.12 -0.94
C GLU A 126 25.51 -2.57 0.53
N ASP A 127 24.64 -3.47 0.95
CA ASP A 127 24.64 -3.99 2.33
C ASP A 127 25.86 -4.88 2.57
N PRO A 128 26.72 -4.56 3.55
CA PRO A 128 27.95 -5.33 3.83
C PRO A 128 27.71 -6.77 4.31
N ASN A 129 26.48 -7.07 4.75
CA ASN A 129 26.09 -8.40 5.23
C ASN A 129 25.44 -9.25 4.14
N THR A 130 25.21 -8.72 2.96
CA THR A 130 24.69 -9.47 1.83
C THR A 130 25.74 -10.45 1.34
N ALA A 131 25.41 -11.75 1.37
CA ALA A 131 26.24 -12.81 0.82
C ALA A 131 25.94 -13.10 -0.66
N GLY A 132 24.73 -12.77 -1.10
CA GLY A 132 24.29 -12.87 -2.47
C GLY A 132 22.90 -12.25 -2.62
N VAL A 133 22.55 -11.82 -3.82
CA VAL A 133 21.28 -11.15 -4.15
C VAL A 133 20.44 -12.06 -5.05
N VAL A 134 19.16 -12.20 -4.72
CA VAL A 134 18.17 -12.89 -5.53
C VAL A 134 17.08 -11.92 -5.95
N LEU A 135 16.92 -11.71 -7.24
CA LEU A 135 15.77 -11.01 -7.81
C LEU A 135 14.65 -12.04 -8.02
N ARG A 136 13.60 -11.94 -7.21
CA ARG A 136 12.45 -12.84 -7.30
C ARG A 136 11.39 -12.21 -8.17
N ILE A 137 10.97 -12.92 -9.23
CA ILE A 137 10.08 -12.36 -10.26
C ILE A 137 8.82 -13.21 -10.38
N ASN A 138 7.66 -12.55 -10.21
CA ASN A 138 6.33 -13.07 -10.53
C ASN A 138 5.54 -11.96 -11.26
N SER A 139 5.78 -11.83 -12.57
CA SER A 139 5.31 -10.67 -13.35
C SER A 139 4.93 -11.05 -14.78
N PRO A 140 3.78 -10.53 -15.28
CA PRO A 140 3.40 -10.63 -16.69
C PRO A 140 4.20 -9.68 -17.59
N GLY A 141 5.08 -8.83 -17.04
CA GLY A 141 5.76 -7.76 -17.74
C GLY A 141 5.06 -6.41 -17.56
N GLY A 142 5.18 -5.56 -18.56
CA GLY A 142 4.62 -4.19 -18.53
C GLY A 142 5.39 -3.24 -19.42
N SER A 143 5.70 -2.04 -18.92
CA SER A 143 6.38 -0.98 -19.67
C SER A 143 7.79 -1.40 -20.12
N PRO A 144 8.09 -1.37 -21.43
CA PRO A 144 9.45 -1.63 -21.94
C PRO A 144 10.48 -0.64 -21.38
N VAL A 145 10.08 0.63 -21.15
CA VAL A 145 10.96 1.66 -20.58
C VAL A 145 11.37 1.31 -19.15
N GLN A 146 10.38 0.94 -18.31
CA GLN A 146 10.67 0.55 -16.93
C GLN A 146 11.55 -0.71 -16.88
N SER A 147 11.27 -1.71 -17.71
CA SER A 147 12.04 -2.95 -17.79
C SER A 147 13.48 -2.71 -18.27
N GLY A 148 13.65 -1.87 -19.29
CA GLY A 148 14.96 -1.48 -19.79
C GLY A 148 15.82 -0.77 -18.74
N GLN A 149 15.25 0.19 -18.01
CA GLN A 149 15.95 0.91 -16.93
C GLN A 149 16.43 -0.05 -15.84
N VAL A 150 15.60 -1.03 -15.45
CA VAL A 150 16.00 -2.05 -14.45
C VAL A 150 17.10 -2.95 -15.01
N TYR A 151 17.00 -3.38 -16.27
CA TYR A 151 18.02 -4.18 -16.95
C TYR A 151 19.38 -3.48 -16.96
N ASP A 152 19.39 -2.20 -17.33
CA ASP A 152 20.62 -1.39 -17.41
C ASP A 152 21.25 -1.21 -16.01
N GLU A 153 20.42 -0.95 -15.00
CA GLU A 153 20.90 -0.79 -13.64
C GLU A 153 21.44 -2.10 -13.04
N ILE A 154 20.80 -3.24 -13.28
CA ILE A 154 21.35 -4.56 -12.91
C ILE A 154 22.72 -4.76 -13.56
N THR A 155 22.84 -4.41 -14.83
CA THR A 155 24.10 -4.53 -15.55
C THR A 155 25.18 -3.64 -14.91
N ARG A 156 24.86 -2.41 -14.54
CA ARG A 156 25.75 -1.47 -13.84
C ARG A 156 26.14 -1.99 -12.46
N LEU A 157 25.19 -2.48 -11.66
CA LEU A 157 25.45 -3.01 -10.32
C LEU A 157 26.37 -4.24 -10.38
N ARG A 158 26.16 -5.14 -11.32
CA ARG A 158 27.02 -6.30 -11.52
C ARG A 158 28.47 -5.93 -11.89
N GLN A 159 28.65 -4.84 -12.65
CA GLN A 159 29.98 -4.30 -12.96
C GLN A 159 30.64 -3.66 -11.74
N ARG A 160 29.85 -2.97 -10.91
CA ARG A 160 30.35 -2.31 -9.68
C ARG A 160 30.68 -3.31 -8.58
N PHE A 161 29.95 -4.43 -8.51
CA PHE A 161 30.12 -5.48 -7.51
C PHE A 161 30.37 -6.86 -8.15
N PRO A 162 31.52 -7.05 -8.85
CA PRO A 162 31.77 -8.25 -9.65
C PRO A 162 31.86 -9.53 -8.84
N GLY A 163 32.15 -9.45 -7.53
CA GLY A 163 32.22 -10.59 -6.62
C GLY A 163 30.88 -10.96 -5.95
N MET A 164 29.83 -10.17 -6.15
CA MET A 164 28.52 -10.41 -5.53
C MET A 164 27.74 -11.47 -6.32
N PRO A 165 27.43 -12.65 -5.73
CA PRO A 165 26.54 -13.62 -6.36
C PRO A 165 25.16 -13.00 -6.63
N PHE A 166 24.70 -13.07 -7.87
CA PHE A 166 23.40 -12.55 -8.28
C PHE A 166 22.61 -13.55 -9.10
N PHE A 167 21.35 -13.77 -8.73
CA PHE A 167 20.46 -14.73 -9.35
C PHE A 167 19.09 -14.11 -9.61
N ALA A 168 18.42 -14.53 -10.70
CA ALA A 168 16.99 -14.36 -10.85
C ALA A 168 16.28 -15.68 -10.49
N ALA A 169 15.27 -15.60 -9.65
CA ALA A 169 14.37 -16.71 -9.31
C ALA A 169 12.98 -16.40 -9.83
N LEU A 170 12.50 -17.18 -10.77
CA LEU A 170 11.21 -17.01 -11.39
C LEU A 170 10.17 -17.83 -10.62
N GLU A 171 9.06 -17.18 -10.22
CA GLU A 171 7.95 -17.87 -9.56
C GLU A 171 6.92 -18.36 -10.59
N ASP A 172 5.62 -18.10 -10.42
CA ASP A 172 4.56 -18.64 -11.30
C ASP A 172 4.69 -18.15 -12.75
N LEU A 173 5.08 -16.88 -12.93
CA LEU A 173 5.11 -16.19 -14.23
C LEU A 173 6.26 -15.21 -14.32
N CYS A 174 7.06 -15.32 -15.37
CA CYS A 174 8.06 -14.34 -15.73
C CYS A 174 8.05 -14.11 -17.24
N ALA A 175 7.15 -13.22 -17.68
CA ALA A 175 6.87 -13.00 -19.08
C ALA A 175 7.17 -11.55 -19.50
N SER A 176 7.44 -11.36 -20.81
CA SER A 176 7.61 -10.05 -21.43
C SER A 176 8.64 -9.17 -20.67
N GLY A 177 8.26 -7.96 -20.24
CA GLY A 177 9.13 -7.08 -19.46
C GLY A 177 9.74 -7.71 -18.19
N GLY A 178 9.07 -8.70 -17.59
CA GLY A 178 9.63 -9.48 -16.48
C GLY A 178 10.83 -10.30 -16.91
N TYR A 179 10.73 -10.98 -18.05
CA TYR A 179 11.83 -11.75 -18.59
C TYR A 179 12.94 -10.84 -19.16
N TYR A 180 12.57 -9.65 -19.69
CA TYR A 180 13.55 -8.64 -20.09
C TYR A 180 14.49 -8.32 -18.92
N ILE A 181 13.92 -8.06 -17.73
CA ILE A 181 14.71 -7.80 -16.51
C ILE A 181 15.50 -9.05 -16.10
N ALA A 182 14.87 -10.22 -16.08
CA ALA A 182 15.51 -11.47 -15.70
C ALA A 182 16.77 -11.77 -16.54
N ALA A 183 16.73 -11.43 -17.84
CA ALA A 183 17.85 -11.63 -18.76
C ALA A 183 19.12 -10.84 -18.37
N ALA A 184 19.03 -9.81 -17.53
CA ALA A 184 20.19 -9.11 -16.99
C ALA A 184 20.94 -9.94 -15.91
N ALA A 185 20.30 -10.96 -15.33
CA ALA A 185 20.94 -11.82 -14.32
C ALA A 185 21.92 -12.81 -14.97
N PRO A 186 23.07 -13.08 -14.32
CA PRO A 186 24.04 -14.07 -14.83
C PRO A 186 23.48 -15.49 -14.79
N PHE A 187 22.62 -15.78 -13.82
CA PHE A 187 21.96 -17.08 -13.67
C PHE A 187 20.49 -16.88 -13.36
N ILE A 188 19.63 -17.65 -14.03
CA ILE A 188 18.18 -17.61 -13.92
C ILE A 188 17.69 -19.01 -13.56
N TYR A 189 16.85 -19.08 -12.52
CA TYR A 189 16.24 -20.34 -12.06
C TYR A 189 14.73 -20.21 -12.02
N ALA A 190 14.01 -21.30 -12.27
CA ALA A 190 12.56 -21.36 -12.31
C ALA A 190 12.03 -22.62 -11.63
N ASP A 191 10.76 -22.69 -11.32
CA ASP A 191 10.09 -23.99 -11.12
C ASP A 191 9.80 -24.63 -12.48
N LYS A 192 9.62 -25.96 -12.51
CA LYS A 192 9.32 -26.68 -13.75
C LYS A 192 8.06 -26.20 -14.46
N ALA A 193 7.06 -25.73 -13.69
CA ALA A 193 5.79 -25.24 -14.17
C ALA A 193 5.72 -23.71 -14.36
N THR A 194 6.79 -22.97 -14.03
CA THR A 194 6.86 -21.52 -14.25
C THR A 194 6.60 -21.19 -15.71
N LEU A 195 5.78 -20.19 -15.99
CA LEU A 195 5.58 -19.68 -17.34
C LEU A 195 6.63 -18.62 -17.66
N VAL A 196 7.47 -18.89 -18.68
CA VAL A 196 8.65 -18.07 -19.03
C VAL A 196 8.58 -17.62 -20.48
N GLY A 197 9.08 -16.44 -20.79
CA GLY A 197 9.24 -15.98 -22.18
C GLY A 197 8.34 -14.80 -22.53
N SER A 198 7.40 -14.98 -23.47
CA SER A 198 6.64 -13.88 -24.07
C SER A 198 7.55 -12.74 -24.54
N ILE A 199 8.64 -13.13 -25.28
CA ILE A 199 9.60 -12.18 -25.83
C ILE A 199 8.98 -11.54 -27.07
N GLY A 200 8.17 -10.52 -26.83
CA GLY A 200 7.41 -9.83 -27.85
C GLY A 200 6.90 -8.48 -27.34
N VAL A 201 6.33 -7.70 -28.26
CA VAL A 201 5.75 -6.38 -27.98
C VAL A 201 4.36 -6.31 -28.58
N VAL A 202 3.40 -5.83 -27.82
CA VAL A 202 2.02 -5.65 -28.28
C VAL A 202 1.58 -4.21 -28.11
N LEU A 203 0.85 -3.70 -29.10
CA LEU A 203 0.07 -2.48 -29.04
C LEU A 203 -1.38 -2.87 -29.31
N GLN A 204 -2.24 -2.70 -28.32
CA GLN A 204 -3.65 -3.08 -28.43
C GLN A 204 -4.55 -1.85 -28.23
N GLY A 205 -5.57 -1.73 -29.08
CA GLY A 205 -6.59 -0.70 -28.99
C GLY A 205 -7.90 -1.20 -29.58
N PHE A 206 -8.94 -0.39 -29.47
CA PHE A 206 -10.26 -0.64 -30.04
C PHE A 206 -10.61 0.49 -31.00
N GLY A 207 -11.32 0.17 -32.11
CA GLY A 207 -11.91 1.14 -33.01
C GLY A 207 -13.41 1.25 -32.75
N PHE A 208 -13.92 2.46 -32.55
CA PHE A 208 -15.33 2.73 -32.27
C PHE A 208 -16.03 3.50 -33.42
N GLN A 209 -15.35 3.79 -34.52
CA GLN A 209 -15.86 4.60 -35.61
C GLN A 209 -17.21 4.09 -36.15
N GLU A 210 -17.28 2.79 -36.46
CA GLU A 210 -18.53 2.19 -36.98
C GLU A 210 -19.68 2.22 -35.96
N THR A 211 -19.33 2.05 -34.67
CA THR A 211 -20.31 2.13 -33.59
C THR A 211 -20.88 3.53 -33.45
N LEU A 212 -20.05 4.57 -33.54
CA LEU A 212 -20.49 5.96 -33.53
C LEU A 212 -21.40 6.27 -34.72
N ASN A 213 -21.02 5.83 -35.93
CA ASN A 213 -21.85 6.00 -37.12
C ASN A 213 -23.25 5.36 -36.99
N LYS A 214 -23.31 4.13 -36.41
CA LYS A 214 -24.58 3.43 -36.18
C LYS A 214 -25.46 4.14 -35.14
N LEU A 215 -24.86 4.88 -34.21
CA LEU A 215 -25.55 5.68 -33.19
C LEU A 215 -25.89 7.10 -33.68
N GLY A 216 -25.55 7.46 -34.91
CA GLY A 216 -25.76 8.81 -35.45
C GLY A 216 -24.84 9.84 -34.80
N MET A 217 -23.70 9.43 -34.27
CA MET A 217 -22.71 10.28 -33.62
C MET A 217 -21.55 10.57 -34.56
N GLU A 218 -21.10 11.82 -34.60
CA GLU A 218 -19.98 12.29 -35.41
C GLU A 218 -18.81 12.67 -34.50
N SER A 219 -17.60 12.14 -34.78
CA SER A 219 -16.37 12.58 -34.11
C SER A 219 -15.84 13.85 -34.76
N ARG A 220 -15.78 14.95 -34.03
CA ARG A 220 -15.28 16.26 -34.50
C ARG A 220 -13.88 16.51 -33.94
N LEU A 221 -12.90 15.83 -34.51
CA LEU A 221 -11.49 15.95 -34.12
C LEU A 221 -10.81 17.03 -34.97
N MET A 222 -10.23 18.02 -34.30
CA MET A 222 -9.40 19.06 -34.93
C MET A 222 -7.98 18.96 -34.36
N THR A 223 -6.97 18.88 -35.23
CA THR A 223 -5.58 18.74 -34.82
C THR A 223 -4.68 19.75 -35.54
N ALA A 224 -3.65 20.18 -34.85
CA ALA A 224 -2.50 20.83 -35.49
C ALA A 224 -1.35 19.82 -35.52
N GLY A 225 -0.92 19.46 -36.73
CA GLY A 225 0.00 18.37 -37.01
C GLY A 225 -0.70 17.13 -37.56
N LYS A 226 -0.29 16.75 -38.80
CA LYS A 226 -0.93 15.72 -39.63
C LYS A 226 -1.22 14.41 -38.88
N ASN A 227 -0.28 13.98 -38.04
CA ASN A 227 -0.35 12.67 -37.35
C ASN A 227 -0.69 12.81 -35.87
N LYS A 228 -1.25 13.95 -35.43
CA LYS A 228 -1.54 14.16 -34.00
C LYS A 228 -2.63 13.23 -33.44
N ALA A 229 -3.51 12.75 -34.33
CA ALA A 229 -4.57 11.80 -34.05
C ALA A 229 -4.16 10.33 -34.30
N PHE A 230 -2.88 10.05 -34.32
CA PHE A 230 -2.32 8.72 -34.56
C PHE A 230 -3.02 7.65 -33.71
N LEU A 231 -3.56 6.61 -34.39
CA LEU A 231 -4.34 5.52 -33.83
C LEU A 231 -5.57 5.98 -33.02
N SER A 232 -6.23 7.07 -33.44
CA SER A 232 -7.47 7.49 -32.80
C SER A 232 -8.51 6.37 -32.83
N PRO A 233 -9.14 6.01 -31.69
CA PRO A 233 -10.17 4.97 -31.68
C PRO A 233 -11.47 5.39 -32.36
N PHE A 234 -11.63 6.68 -32.72
CA PHE A 234 -12.83 7.27 -33.32
C PHE A 234 -12.67 7.63 -34.81
N ALA A 235 -11.51 7.32 -35.36
CA ALA A 235 -11.21 7.52 -36.79
C ALA A 235 -10.92 6.18 -37.47
N PRO A 236 -11.06 6.10 -38.82
CA PRO A 236 -10.59 4.94 -39.56
C PRO A 236 -9.10 4.72 -39.33
N LEU A 237 -8.68 3.47 -39.25
CA LEU A 237 -7.26 3.15 -39.21
C LEU A 237 -6.64 3.35 -40.59
N ASP A 238 -5.70 4.25 -40.71
CA ASP A 238 -4.95 4.52 -41.94
C ASP A 238 -3.76 3.53 -42.08
N GLU A 239 -3.50 3.06 -43.29
CA GLU A 239 -2.40 2.13 -43.56
C GLU A 239 -1.02 2.74 -43.27
N SER A 240 -0.85 4.05 -43.42
CA SER A 240 0.39 4.72 -43.02
C SER A 240 0.60 4.73 -41.51
N GLU A 241 -0.48 4.91 -40.74
CA GLU A 241 -0.46 4.81 -39.28
C GLU A 241 -0.13 3.40 -38.82
N LYS A 242 -0.75 2.38 -39.40
CA LYS A 242 -0.48 0.97 -39.17
C LYS A 242 0.98 0.61 -39.45
N SER A 243 1.50 1.07 -40.60
CA SER A 243 2.91 0.85 -40.97
C SER A 243 3.87 1.51 -39.96
N HIS A 244 3.56 2.73 -39.54
CA HIS A 244 4.35 3.43 -38.54
C HIS A 244 4.30 2.73 -37.17
N ALA A 245 3.11 2.28 -36.73
CA ALA A 245 2.96 1.49 -35.49
C ALA A 245 3.79 0.20 -35.54
N GLN A 246 3.73 -0.52 -36.68
CA GLN A 246 4.53 -1.74 -36.87
C GLN A 246 6.04 -1.48 -36.79
N THR A 247 6.49 -0.35 -37.31
CA THR A 247 7.90 0.08 -37.23
C THR A 247 8.31 0.33 -35.79
N LEU A 248 7.48 1.01 -34.99
CA LEU A 248 7.73 1.24 -33.57
C LEU A 248 7.80 -0.07 -32.79
N LEU A 249 6.82 -0.97 -33.00
CA LEU A 249 6.78 -2.30 -32.38
C LEU A 249 8.03 -3.11 -32.70
N SER A 250 8.43 -3.14 -33.98
CA SER A 250 9.63 -3.86 -34.45
C SER A 250 10.91 -3.32 -33.82
N THR A 251 11.00 -2.00 -33.66
CA THR A 251 12.15 -1.34 -33.02
C THR A 251 12.26 -1.75 -31.54
N ILE A 252 11.17 -1.68 -30.78
CA ILE A 252 11.14 -2.06 -29.37
C ILE A 252 11.41 -3.56 -29.20
N HIS A 253 10.80 -4.38 -30.08
CA HIS A 253 11.03 -5.84 -30.09
C HIS A 253 12.49 -6.19 -30.32
N LYS A 254 13.15 -5.54 -31.30
CA LYS A 254 14.58 -5.72 -31.56
C LYS A 254 15.42 -5.40 -30.34
N GLN A 255 15.15 -4.31 -29.62
CA GLN A 255 15.84 -3.97 -28.38
C GLN A 255 15.68 -5.05 -27.31
N PHE A 256 14.48 -5.62 -27.16
CA PHE A 256 14.25 -6.72 -26.23
C PHE A 256 15.02 -7.98 -26.62
N VAL A 257 14.95 -8.37 -27.89
CA VAL A 257 15.71 -9.54 -28.40
C VAL A 257 17.22 -9.38 -28.18
N GLU A 258 17.75 -8.18 -28.44
CA GLU A 258 19.17 -7.87 -28.22
C GLU A 258 19.56 -7.98 -26.74
N ALA A 259 18.71 -7.47 -25.82
CA ALA A 259 18.94 -7.60 -24.38
C ALA A 259 18.96 -9.07 -23.92
N VAL A 260 18.01 -9.87 -24.41
CA VAL A 260 17.98 -11.32 -24.11
C VAL A 260 19.20 -12.04 -24.67
N ARG A 261 19.56 -11.78 -25.93
CA ARG A 261 20.76 -12.36 -26.56
C ARG A 261 22.04 -11.99 -25.81
N LYS A 262 22.16 -10.73 -25.40
CA LYS A 262 23.31 -10.26 -24.62
C LYS A 262 23.36 -10.92 -23.23
N GLY A 263 22.23 -11.04 -22.57
CA GLY A 263 22.16 -11.61 -21.22
C GLY A 263 22.36 -13.13 -21.19
N ARG A 264 21.80 -13.83 -22.15
CA ARG A 264 21.87 -15.29 -22.22
C ARG A 264 23.11 -15.81 -22.97
N GLY A 265 23.61 -15.05 -23.95
CA GLY A 265 24.80 -15.41 -24.72
C GLY A 265 24.69 -16.80 -25.39
N GLU A 266 25.74 -17.61 -25.30
CA GLU A 266 25.84 -18.96 -25.89
C GLU A 266 24.89 -19.99 -25.26
N ARG A 267 24.24 -19.65 -24.13
CA ARG A 267 23.26 -20.54 -23.49
C ARG A 267 21.96 -20.63 -24.27
N LEU A 268 21.61 -19.61 -25.08
CA LEU A 268 20.41 -19.64 -25.91
C LEU A 268 20.50 -20.71 -26.98
N ARG A 269 19.45 -21.53 -27.07
CA ARG A 269 19.26 -22.51 -28.12
C ARG A 269 18.41 -21.91 -29.24
N THR A 270 19.07 -21.21 -30.17
CA THR A 270 18.39 -20.40 -31.22
C THR A 270 17.82 -21.25 -32.40
N TRP A 271 17.86 -22.58 -32.29
CA TRP A 271 17.29 -23.48 -33.30
C TRP A 271 15.75 -23.41 -33.37
N LYS A 272 15.08 -22.92 -32.31
CA LYS A 272 13.64 -22.71 -32.31
C LYS A 272 13.34 -21.28 -32.79
N ALA A 273 12.85 -21.16 -34.02
CA ALA A 273 12.59 -19.85 -34.65
C ALA A 273 11.58 -19.00 -33.84
N GLU A 274 10.61 -19.67 -33.20
CA GLU A 274 9.54 -19.01 -32.45
C GLU A 274 9.99 -18.46 -31.09
N LEU A 275 11.24 -18.64 -30.68
CA LEU A 275 11.76 -18.22 -29.37
C LEU A 275 11.54 -16.71 -29.09
N PHE A 276 11.55 -15.92 -30.14
CA PHE A 276 11.38 -14.46 -30.08
C PHE A 276 10.06 -13.96 -30.66
N GLU A 277 9.07 -14.85 -30.85
CA GLU A 277 7.78 -14.53 -31.44
C GLU A 277 6.65 -14.34 -30.40
N GLY A 278 7.03 -14.10 -29.15
CA GLY A 278 6.07 -13.82 -28.07
C GLY A 278 5.44 -15.06 -27.42
N LEU A 279 5.90 -16.25 -27.70
CA LEU A 279 5.42 -17.48 -27.07
C LEU A 279 5.89 -17.60 -25.63
N ILE A 280 5.16 -18.41 -24.85
CA ILE A 280 5.44 -18.73 -23.45
C ILE A 280 5.82 -20.21 -23.38
N TRP A 281 6.76 -20.52 -22.51
CA TRP A 281 7.34 -21.83 -22.29
C TRP A 281 7.21 -22.21 -20.83
N THR A 282 7.09 -23.49 -20.51
CA THR A 282 7.26 -23.97 -19.14
C THR A 282 8.70 -23.80 -18.69
N GLY A 283 8.93 -23.75 -17.36
CA GLY A 283 10.30 -23.67 -16.83
C GLY A 283 11.17 -24.82 -17.28
N GLU A 284 10.62 -26.02 -17.45
CA GLU A 284 11.33 -27.20 -17.96
C GLU A 284 11.77 -26.98 -19.43
N GLU A 285 10.86 -26.56 -20.30
CA GLU A 285 11.20 -26.21 -21.69
C GLU A 285 12.16 -25.01 -21.76
N ALA A 286 12.02 -24.04 -20.84
CA ALA A 286 12.88 -22.87 -20.76
C ALA A 286 14.35 -23.24 -20.43
N VAL A 287 14.60 -24.33 -19.68
CA VAL A 287 15.94 -24.89 -19.48
C VAL A 287 16.49 -25.41 -20.80
N GLU A 288 15.72 -26.20 -21.55
CA GLU A 288 16.14 -26.75 -22.83
C GLU A 288 16.42 -25.66 -23.87
N LEU A 289 15.65 -24.58 -23.84
CA LEU A 289 15.79 -23.41 -24.72
C LEU A 289 16.93 -22.46 -24.30
N GLY A 290 17.50 -22.67 -23.11
CA GLY A 290 18.54 -21.82 -22.55
C GLY A 290 18.01 -20.47 -22.06
N LEU A 291 16.69 -20.33 -21.88
CA LEU A 291 16.07 -19.16 -21.27
C LEU A 291 16.32 -19.11 -19.77
N VAL A 292 16.42 -20.26 -19.10
CA VAL A 292 16.82 -20.39 -17.70
C VAL A 292 17.99 -21.38 -17.58
N ASP A 293 18.73 -21.29 -16.47
CA ASP A 293 19.95 -22.10 -16.25
C ASP A 293 19.67 -23.41 -15.51
N GLY A 294 18.47 -23.52 -14.90
CA GLY A 294 18.07 -24.73 -14.18
C GLY A 294 16.80 -24.51 -13.35
N LEU A 295 16.42 -25.56 -12.63
CA LEU A 295 15.27 -25.54 -11.74
C LEU A 295 15.72 -25.23 -10.31
N GLY A 296 15.00 -24.33 -9.63
CA GLY A 296 15.30 -23.95 -8.26
C GLY A 296 14.47 -22.76 -7.78
N SER A 297 14.19 -22.72 -6.48
CA SER A 297 13.47 -21.64 -5.79
C SER A 297 14.44 -20.68 -5.09
N VAL A 298 13.93 -19.56 -4.57
CA VAL A 298 14.70 -18.65 -3.71
C VAL A 298 15.34 -19.38 -2.53
N ALA A 299 14.59 -20.26 -1.86
CA ALA A 299 15.11 -21.03 -0.73
C ALA A 299 16.22 -22.00 -1.15
N TRP A 300 16.07 -22.64 -2.30
CA TRP A 300 17.11 -23.50 -2.88
C TRP A 300 18.37 -22.68 -3.21
N LEU A 301 18.23 -21.52 -3.84
CA LEU A 301 19.37 -20.64 -4.16
C LEU A 301 20.10 -20.15 -2.90
N ALA A 302 19.37 -19.76 -1.88
CA ALA A 302 19.91 -19.33 -0.59
C ALA A 302 20.76 -20.45 0.04
N ARG A 303 20.24 -21.70 0.06
CA ARG A 303 20.90 -22.86 0.65
C ARG A 303 22.05 -23.40 -0.22
N GLU A 304 21.81 -23.61 -1.52
CA GLU A 304 22.74 -24.37 -2.36
C GLU A 304 23.75 -23.50 -3.12
N ARG A 305 23.39 -22.27 -3.46
CA ARG A 305 24.23 -21.40 -4.29
C ARG A 305 24.91 -20.29 -3.50
N ILE A 306 24.16 -19.62 -2.60
CA ILE A 306 24.67 -18.51 -1.79
C ILE A 306 25.26 -19.03 -0.48
N LYS A 307 24.76 -20.17 0.03
CA LYS A 307 25.17 -20.79 1.31
C LYS A 307 24.82 -19.95 2.54
N GLU A 308 23.77 -19.13 2.43
CA GLU A 308 23.20 -18.34 3.50
C GLU A 308 21.67 -18.48 3.46
N GLU A 309 21.11 -19.33 4.31
CA GLU A 309 19.67 -19.65 4.32
C GLU A 309 18.80 -18.51 4.86
N ARG A 310 19.37 -17.61 5.65
CA ARG A 310 18.66 -16.43 6.14
C ARG A 310 18.36 -15.50 4.99
N VAL A 311 17.08 -15.27 4.72
CA VAL A 311 16.63 -14.37 3.68
C VAL A 311 16.18 -13.05 4.28
N VAL A 312 16.63 -11.94 3.71
CA VAL A 312 16.22 -10.57 4.08
C VAL A 312 15.63 -9.88 2.86
N ASP A 313 14.43 -9.33 3.02
CA ASP A 313 13.69 -8.64 1.95
C ASP A 313 14.11 -7.16 1.87
N PHE A 314 14.65 -6.77 0.72
CA PHE A 314 15.03 -5.40 0.37
C PHE A 314 14.01 -4.71 -0.55
N THR A 315 12.87 -5.36 -0.81
CA THR A 315 11.84 -4.81 -1.68
C THR A 315 11.32 -3.48 -1.13
N GLN A 316 11.39 -2.44 -1.95
CA GLN A 316 10.87 -1.14 -1.56
C GLN A 316 9.37 -1.10 -1.79
N LYS A 317 8.65 -0.62 -0.78
CA LYS A 317 7.22 -0.34 -0.89
C LYS A 317 7.01 1.15 -0.76
N SER A 318 6.16 1.71 -1.60
CA SER A 318 5.78 3.11 -1.42
C SER A 318 4.97 3.25 -0.14
N ASP A 319 5.40 4.15 0.74
CA ASP A 319 4.65 4.49 1.95
C ASP A 319 3.27 5.05 1.55
N TRP A 320 2.19 4.39 1.97
CA TRP A 320 0.82 4.83 1.68
C TRP A 320 0.55 6.23 2.27
N LEU A 321 1.18 6.54 3.42
CA LEU A 321 1.13 7.86 4.04
C LEU A 321 1.81 8.94 3.17
N SER A 322 2.95 8.63 2.55
CA SER A 322 3.62 9.56 1.64
C SER A 322 2.84 9.80 0.35
N ARG A 323 2.06 8.82 -0.11
CA ARG A 323 1.14 9.02 -1.25
C ARG A 323 0.01 9.96 -0.88
N ILE A 324 -0.66 9.75 0.27
CA ILE A 324 -1.73 10.62 0.75
C ILE A 324 -1.22 12.05 0.99
N SER A 325 -0.02 12.22 1.59
CA SER A 325 0.55 13.55 1.81
C SER A 325 0.85 14.27 0.50
N LYS A 326 1.36 13.56 -0.53
CA LYS A 326 1.56 14.13 -1.87
C LYS A 326 0.26 14.49 -2.58
N GLU A 327 -0.77 13.65 -2.47
CA GLU A 327 -2.09 13.94 -3.04
C GLU A 327 -2.79 15.10 -2.32
N MET A 328 -2.57 15.27 -1.01
CA MET A 328 -3.10 16.39 -0.22
C MET A 328 -2.24 17.66 -0.29
N GLY A 329 -1.11 17.65 -1.03
CA GLY A 329 -0.22 18.81 -1.16
C GLY A 329 0.48 19.21 0.15
N ILE A 330 0.60 18.29 1.11
CA ILE A 330 1.29 18.50 2.38
C ILE A 330 2.75 18.07 2.18
N HIS A 331 3.63 19.05 2.08
CA HIS A 331 5.10 18.86 1.96
C HIS A 331 5.78 18.94 3.32
#